data_829becf5fbf6442b3c9f34414b958ed3
#
_entry.id   829becf5fbf6442b3c9f34414b958ed3
#
_cell.length_a   1.000
_cell.length_b   1.000
_cell.length_c   1.000
_cell.angle_alpha   90.00
_cell.angle_beta   90.00
_cell.angle_gamma   90.00
#
_symmetry.space_group_name_H-M   'P 1'
#
loop_
_entity.id
_entity.type
_entity.pdbx_description
1 polymer ?
#
loop_
_entity_poly.entity_id
_entity_poly.type
_entity_poly.pdbx_seq_one_letter_code
_entity_poly.pdbx_strand_id
1 'polypeptide(L)'
;MRLKNYLAASMTEAMNQVKEELGPDAIIISAETVDGQFKVVAALEEREDIDFNAADELKITPSRFRFDDSHLRDCLDYHGVIDTVAERILAYCRNLSLERGISDEHRLLSACFAEMFAFGSLLDLNCPVKMFMGVPGSGKSTIIAKVATQARFNKIRCCIISTDNVRAGANHQLEAFAKILETDFFFCKGGRSLFDAVRSARQNYQLVLIDTPGVNPFIAAEIERLRSLAEVVKCEMVMTVDAGKNSFEAVEIAEIFNQFGIKYLLPTRLDLTRRIGSLISIAGLLPHRLLRSQCQFRHCSGTGIG
;
A
#
# COMPACT_ATOMS: atom_id res chain seq x y z
N MET A 1 -7.55 -9.09 20.93
CA MET A 1 -8.50 -9.45 19.84
C MET A 1 -9.48 -10.49 20.35
N ARG A 2 -10.77 -10.17 20.52
CA ARG A 2 -11.82 -11.10 20.96
C ARG A 2 -12.64 -11.53 19.75
N LEU A 3 -12.65 -12.84 19.48
CA LEU A 3 -13.46 -13.47 18.43
C LEU A 3 -14.84 -13.78 18.98
N LYS A 4 -15.90 -13.38 18.26
CA LYS A 4 -17.28 -13.74 18.56
C LYS A 4 -17.96 -14.34 17.34
N ASN A 5 -18.85 -15.30 17.60
CA ASN A 5 -19.67 -15.97 16.58
C ASN A 5 -21.12 -15.48 16.69
N TYR A 6 -21.70 -15.11 15.57
CA TYR A 6 -23.07 -14.67 15.43
C TYR A 6 -23.82 -15.63 14.52
N LEU A 7 -25.03 -16.04 14.94
CA LEU A 7 -25.91 -16.93 14.18
C LEU A 7 -27.25 -16.20 13.97
N ALA A 8 -27.69 -16.08 12.72
CA ALA A 8 -28.93 -15.42 12.37
C ALA A 8 -29.62 -16.09 11.19
N ALA A 9 -30.92 -15.84 11.04
CA ALA A 9 -31.73 -16.37 9.95
C ALA A 9 -31.38 -15.71 8.59
N SER A 10 -30.76 -14.51 8.61
CA SER A 10 -30.29 -13.82 7.41
C SER A 10 -28.92 -13.15 7.62
N MET A 11 -28.18 -12.95 6.53
CA MET A 11 -26.89 -12.25 6.55
C MET A 11 -27.05 -10.81 7.09
N THR A 12 -28.12 -10.13 6.73
CA THR A 12 -28.41 -8.76 7.19
C THR A 12 -28.60 -8.69 8.69
N GLU A 13 -29.28 -9.67 9.25
CA GLU A 13 -29.53 -9.77 10.70
C GLU A 13 -28.23 -10.08 11.46
N ALA A 14 -27.40 -11.02 10.94
CA ALA A 14 -26.09 -11.32 11.51
C ALA A 14 -25.18 -10.08 11.51
N MET A 15 -25.18 -9.31 10.42
CA MET A 15 -24.39 -8.08 10.30
C MET A 15 -24.88 -6.97 11.24
N ASN A 16 -26.19 -6.89 11.49
CA ASN A 16 -26.73 -5.93 12.45
C ASN A 16 -26.31 -6.29 13.87
N GLN A 17 -26.41 -7.57 14.26
CA GLN A 17 -25.92 -8.05 15.56
C GLN A 17 -24.43 -7.75 15.78
N VAL A 18 -23.59 -7.96 14.75
CA VAL A 18 -22.16 -7.60 14.81
C VAL A 18 -21.98 -6.11 15.07
N LYS A 19 -22.72 -5.26 14.33
CA LYS A 19 -22.64 -3.80 14.49
C LYS A 19 -23.12 -3.30 15.83
N GLU A 20 -24.20 -3.88 16.37
CA GLU A 20 -24.76 -3.50 17.67
C GLU A 20 -23.83 -3.89 18.82
N GLU A 21 -23.18 -5.05 18.73
CA GLU A 21 -22.37 -5.58 19.83
C GLU A 21 -20.89 -5.19 19.76
N LEU A 22 -20.30 -5.15 18.56
CA LEU A 22 -18.89 -4.85 18.36
C LEU A 22 -18.63 -3.45 17.74
N GLY A 23 -19.73 -2.74 17.40
CA GLY A 23 -19.62 -1.41 16.80
C GLY A 23 -19.32 -1.41 15.30
N PRO A 24 -19.25 -0.20 14.69
CA PRO A 24 -19.03 -0.05 13.24
C PRO A 24 -17.63 -0.45 12.74
N ASP A 25 -16.68 -0.58 13.66
CA ASP A 25 -15.28 -0.94 13.36
C ASP A 25 -15.00 -2.45 13.50
N ALA A 26 -16.05 -3.28 13.67
CA ALA A 26 -15.91 -4.73 13.77
C ALA A 26 -15.38 -5.35 12.47
N ILE A 27 -14.40 -6.24 12.60
CA ILE A 27 -13.78 -6.95 11.50
C ILE A 27 -14.46 -8.31 11.33
N ILE A 28 -15.03 -8.56 10.14
CA ILE A 28 -15.60 -9.86 9.81
C ILE A 28 -14.49 -10.77 9.31
N ILE A 29 -14.32 -11.92 9.98
CA ILE A 29 -13.28 -12.89 9.67
C ILE A 29 -13.79 -13.98 8.73
N SER A 30 -15.00 -14.50 8.99
CA SER A 30 -15.64 -15.45 8.10
C SER A 30 -17.17 -15.30 8.16
N ALA A 31 -17.85 -15.69 7.08
CA ALA A 31 -19.28 -15.81 7.01
C ALA A 31 -19.61 -17.10 6.26
N GLU A 32 -20.33 -18.01 6.91
CA GLU A 32 -20.67 -19.34 6.40
C GLU A 32 -22.15 -19.61 6.62
N THR A 33 -22.75 -20.45 5.78
CA THR A 33 -24.11 -20.96 6.01
C THR A 33 -24.00 -22.37 6.62
N VAL A 34 -24.51 -22.54 7.83
CA VAL A 34 -24.52 -23.82 8.56
C VAL A 34 -25.95 -24.11 8.93
N ASP A 35 -26.45 -25.27 8.56
CA ASP A 35 -27.81 -25.74 8.86
C ASP A 35 -28.95 -24.75 8.52
N GLY A 36 -28.81 -24.01 7.43
CA GLY A 36 -29.78 -23.03 6.97
C GLY A 36 -29.77 -21.69 7.73
N GLN A 37 -28.81 -21.49 8.61
CA GLN A 37 -28.53 -20.21 9.29
C GLN A 37 -27.20 -19.61 8.86
N PHE A 38 -27.09 -18.29 8.92
CA PHE A 38 -25.85 -17.58 8.63
C PHE A 38 -25.03 -17.45 9.91
N LYS A 39 -23.82 -18.04 9.87
CA LYS A 39 -22.81 -17.91 10.93
C LYS A 39 -21.76 -16.90 10.51
N VAL A 40 -21.64 -15.80 11.26
CA VAL A 40 -20.62 -14.77 11.05
C VAL A 40 -19.65 -14.78 12.22
N VAL A 41 -18.36 -14.85 11.93
CA VAL A 41 -17.29 -14.69 12.93
C VAL A 41 -16.74 -13.27 12.78
N ALA A 42 -16.84 -12.49 13.85
CA ALA A 42 -16.35 -11.13 13.89
C ALA A 42 -15.41 -10.91 15.08
N ALA A 43 -14.51 -9.94 14.93
CA ALA A 43 -13.59 -9.51 15.96
C ALA A 43 -13.58 -7.99 16.09
N LEU A 44 -13.39 -7.51 17.30
CA LEU A 44 -13.00 -6.12 17.56
C LEU A 44 -11.50 -6.07 17.80
N GLU A 45 -10.79 -5.22 17.06
CA GLU A 45 -9.43 -4.84 17.40
C GLU A 45 -9.56 -3.78 18.49
N GLU A 46 -9.29 -4.13 19.75
CA GLU A 46 -9.18 -3.14 20.81
C GLU A 46 -7.99 -2.23 20.42
N ARG A 47 -8.31 -1.05 19.93
CA ARG A 47 -7.33 0.05 19.91
C ARG A 47 -7.13 0.41 21.37
N GLU A 48 -6.02 -0.01 21.96
CA GLU A 48 -5.48 0.72 23.10
C GLU A 48 -5.16 2.12 22.55
N ASP A 49 -6.00 3.09 22.86
CA ASP A 49 -5.67 4.50 22.71
C ASP A 49 -4.48 4.74 23.61
N ILE A 50 -3.28 4.72 23.04
CA ILE A 50 -2.07 5.08 23.72
C ILE A 50 -2.14 6.59 23.91
N ASP A 51 -2.58 7.00 25.08
CA ASP A 51 -2.59 8.42 25.51
C ASP A 51 -1.13 8.86 25.66
N PHE A 52 -0.61 9.56 24.65
CA PHE A 52 0.75 10.08 24.63
C PHE A 52 0.98 11.23 25.62
N ASN A 53 -0.04 11.63 26.39
CA ASN A 53 0.02 12.79 27.31
C ASN A 53 0.14 12.43 28.78
N ALA A 54 0.28 11.18 29.17
CA ALA A 54 0.61 10.86 30.56
C ALA A 54 2.11 11.10 30.83
N ALA A 55 2.47 12.35 31.02
CA ALA A 55 3.73 12.76 31.60
C ALA A 55 3.69 12.45 33.12
N ASP A 56 3.81 11.20 33.49
CA ASP A 56 4.18 10.84 34.85
C ASP A 56 5.69 11.12 35.04
N GLU A 57 6.00 12.13 35.83
CA GLU A 57 7.33 12.43 36.35
C GLU A 57 7.82 11.30 37.26
N LEU A 58 8.21 10.18 36.67
CA LEU A 58 9.07 9.20 37.32
C LEU A 58 10.51 9.66 37.17
N LYS A 59 11.09 10.19 38.25
CA LYS A 59 12.54 10.36 38.41
C LYS A 59 13.21 9.01 38.32
N ILE A 60 13.52 8.60 37.08
CA ILE A 60 14.28 7.38 36.82
C ILE A 60 15.75 7.78 36.86
N THR A 61 16.44 7.36 37.93
CA THR A 61 17.90 7.22 37.91
C THR A 61 18.30 6.43 36.70
N PRO A 62 19.35 6.81 35.95
CA PRO A 62 19.75 6.07 34.74
C PRO A 62 20.37 4.74 35.15
N SER A 63 19.56 3.74 35.49
CA SER A 63 19.99 2.36 35.47
C SER A 63 20.22 2.02 34.00
N ARG A 64 21.39 1.46 33.69
CA ARG A 64 21.83 1.03 32.36
C ARG A 64 20.87 -0.03 31.80
N PHE A 65 19.69 0.36 31.39
CA PHE A 65 18.83 -0.47 30.56
C PHE A 65 19.47 -0.54 29.17
N ARG A 66 20.17 -1.60 28.93
CA ARG A 66 20.70 -1.92 27.60
C ARG A 66 19.60 -2.69 26.91
N PHE A 67 18.89 -2.03 26.00
CA PHE A 67 17.97 -2.72 25.07
C PHE A 67 18.75 -3.78 24.31
N ASP A 68 18.37 -5.05 24.46
CA ASP A 68 18.91 -6.16 23.68
C ASP A 68 18.17 -6.19 22.34
N ASP A 69 18.84 -5.85 21.27
CA ASP A 69 18.29 -5.79 19.92
C ASP A 69 18.57 -7.06 19.10
N SER A 70 19.07 -8.12 19.71
CA SER A 70 19.41 -9.37 19.01
C SER A 70 18.21 -9.99 18.29
N HIS A 71 17.07 -10.09 18.99
CA HIS A 71 15.84 -10.62 18.40
C HIS A 71 15.32 -9.73 17.25
N LEU A 72 15.40 -8.41 17.42
CA LEU A 72 14.99 -7.48 16.35
C LEU A 72 15.91 -7.60 15.14
N ARG A 73 17.21 -7.79 15.35
CA ARG A 73 18.18 -8.07 14.27
C ARG A 73 17.80 -9.35 13.52
N ASP A 74 17.56 -10.44 14.24
CA ASP A 74 17.16 -11.72 13.65
C ASP A 74 15.86 -11.58 12.82
N CYS A 75 14.90 -10.77 13.29
CA CYS A 75 13.69 -10.46 12.55
C CYS A 75 13.97 -9.69 11.24
N LEU A 76 14.83 -8.68 11.27
CA LEU A 76 15.19 -7.90 10.08
C LEU A 76 15.94 -8.79 9.07
N ASP A 77 16.85 -9.64 9.54
CA ASP A 77 17.57 -10.61 8.72
C ASP A 77 16.64 -11.67 8.13
N TYR A 78 15.68 -12.19 8.92
CA TYR A 78 14.66 -13.10 8.42
C TYR A 78 13.84 -12.47 7.29
N HIS A 79 13.49 -11.21 7.42
CA HIS A 79 12.79 -10.48 6.37
C HIS A 79 13.68 -10.15 5.17
N GLY A 80 15.00 -10.25 5.30
CA GLY A 80 15.98 -9.93 4.26
C GLY A 80 16.14 -8.42 4.05
N VAL A 81 16.10 -7.66 5.13
CA VAL A 81 16.39 -6.22 5.10
C VAL A 81 17.88 -6.02 4.84
N ILE A 82 18.25 -5.07 3.98
CA ILE A 82 19.66 -4.76 3.69
C ILE A 82 20.33 -4.21 4.95
N ASP A 83 21.56 -4.66 5.23
CA ASP A 83 22.30 -4.38 6.49
C ASP A 83 22.35 -2.89 6.83
N THR A 84 22.57 -2.02 5.84
CA THR A 84 22.62 -0.56 6.07
C THR A 84 21.31 0.01 6.59
N VAL A 85 20.18 -0.55 6.17
CA VAL A 85 18.84 -0.16 6.64
C VAL A 85 18.56 -0.79 7.99
N ALA A 86 18.90 -2.08 8.15
CA ALA A 86 18.75 -2.79 9.41
C ALA A 86 19.50 -2.08 10.55
N GLU A 87 20.77 -1.71 10.34
CA GLU A 87 21.55 -0.96 11.34
C GLU A 87 20.95 0.40 11.68
N ARG A 88 20.38 1.12 10.72
CA ARG A 88 19.69 2.39 10.99
C ARG A 88 18.45 2.18 11.85
N ILE A 89 17.65 1.14 11.58
CA ILE A 89 16.48 0.78 12.37
C ILE A 89 16.90 0.43 13.81
N LEU A 90 17.90 -0.43 13.96
CA LEU A 90 18.41 -0.84 15.26
C LEU A 90 18.99 0.33 16.05
N ALA A 91 19.77 1.20 15.40
CA ALA A 91 20.32 2.40 16.02
C ALA A 91 19.20 3.35 16.51
N TYR A 92 18.15 3.53 15.71
CA TYR A 92 17.00 4.34 16.11
C TYR A 92 16.28 3.73 17.31
N CYS A 93 16.01 2.42 17.29
CA CYS A 93 15.37 1.72 18.42
C CYS A 93 16.20 1.79 19.71
N ARG A 94 17.53 1.65 19.62
CA ARG A 94 18.44 1.81 20.78
C ARG A 94 18.35 3.23 21.36
N ASN A 95 18.43 4.25 20.51
CA ASN A 95 18.34 5.63 20.94
C ASN A 95 16.99 5.93 21.61
N LEU A 96 15.89 5.52 20.99
CA LEU A 96 14.56 5.72 21.53
C LEU A 96 14.35 4.98 22.85
N SER A 97 14.92 3.77 23.00
CA SER A 97 14.91 3.02 24.26
C SER A 97 15.64 3.78 25.36
N LEU A 98 16.81 4.35 25.06
CA LEU A 98 17.59 5.14 26.02
C LEU A 98 16.88 6.44 26.42
N GLU A 99 16.29 7.13 25.45
CA GLU A 99 15.64 8.43 25.70
C GLU A 99 14.32 8.30 26.46
N ARG A 100 13.51 7.29 26.14
CA ARG A 100 12.15 7.12 26.65
C ARG A 100 11.98 5.97 27.64
N GLY A 101 13.04 5.18 27.90
CA GLY A 101 12.97 4.02 28.80
C GLY A 101 12.06 2.91 28.29
N ILE A 102 11.80 2.84 26.98
CA ILE A 102 10.96 1.81 26.36
C ILE A 102 11.81 0.57 26.07
N SER A 103 11.38 -0.59 26.56
CA SER A 103 12.01 -1.89 26.30
C SER A 103 11.18 -2.80 25.37
N ASP A 104 9.94 -2.43 25.11
CA ASP A 104 9.04 -3.20 24.23
C ASP A 104 9.41 -3.01 22.76
N GLU A 105 9.82 -4.11 22.11
CA GLU A 105 10.29 -4.12 20.72
C GLU A 105 9.21 -3.65 19.73
N HIS A 106 7.96 -4.02 19.97
CA HIS A 106 6.83 -3.63 19.12
C HIS A 106 6.63 -2.11 19.14
N ARG A 107 6.69 -1.50 20.31
CA ARG A 107 6.56 -0.04 20.47
C ARG A 107 7.74 0.68 19.85
N LEU A 108 8.96 0.18 20.05
CA LEU A 108 10.17 0.76 19.46
C LEU A 108 10.12 0.70 17.93
N LEU A 109 9.78 -0.46 17.37
CA LEU A 109 9.71 -0.65 15.93
C LEU A 109 8.57 0.15 15.30
N SER A 110 7.41 0.23 15.96
CA SER A 110 6.28 1.04 15.51
C SER A 110 6.63 2.52 15.47
N ALA A 111 7.30 3.03 16.50
CA ALA A 111 7.76 4.40 16.54
C ALA A 111 8.83 4.68 15.47
N CYS A 112 9.78 3.76 15.29
CA CYS A 112 10.79 3.84 14.25
C CYS A 112 10.16 3.92 12.85
N PHE A 113 9.20 3.07 12.55
CA PHE A 113 8.53 3.04 11.26
C PHE A 113 7.63 4.26 11.04
N ALA A 114 6.99 4.78 12.09
CA ALA A 114 6.21 6.01 12.01
C ALA A 114 7.08 7.23 11.67
N GLU A 115 8.32 7.25 12.18
CA GLU A 115 9.28 8.32 11.89
C GLU A 115 9.94 8.16 10.51
N MET A 116 10.34 6.93 10.17
CA MET A 116 11.06 6.65 8.93
C MET A 116 10.18 6.65 7.70
N PHE A 117 8.90 6.28 7.83
CA PHE A 117 8.01 6.04 6.70
C PHE A 117 6.79 6.95 6.73
N ALA A 118 6.55 7.64 5.63
CA ALA A 118 5.32 8.40 5.44
C ALA A 118 4.25 7.54 4.78
N PHE A 119 3.04 7.54 5.34
CA PHE A 119 1.88 6.81 4.82
C PHE A 119 0.83 7.76 4.24
N GLY A 120 0.14 7.40 3.15
CA GLY A 120 -0.89 8.22 2.56
C GLY A 120 -1.84 7.47 1.64
N SER A 121 -2.78 8.18 1.05
CA SER A 121 -3.83 7.63 0.22
C SER A 121 -3.62 7.97 -1.26
N LEU A 122 -3.82 6.98 -2.14
CA LEU A 122 -3.88 7.23 -3.59
C LEU A 122 -5.16 7.98 -3.99
N LEU A 123 -6.15 8.04 -3.11
CA LEU A 123 -7.37 8.82 -3.31
C LEU A 123 -7.21 10.28 -2.86
N ASP A 124 -6.00 10.71 -2.50
CA ASP A 124 -5.70 12.12 -2.27
C ASP A 124 -5.87 12.91 -3.59
N LEU A 125 -6.83 13.84 -3.58
CA LEU A 125 -7.22 14.64 -4.74
C LEU A 125 -6.42 15.94 -4.90
N ASN A 126 -5.45 16.23 -4.01
CA ASN A 126 -4.55 17.38 -4.17
C ASN A 126 -3.75 17.31 -5.48
N CYS A 127 -3.40 16.11 -5.91
CA CYS A 127 -2.94 15.86 -7.27
C CYS A 127 -3.79 14.74 -7.87
N PRO A 128 -4.80 15.06 -8.67
CA PRO A 128 -5.79 14.07 -9.11
C PRO A 128 -5.28 13.10 -10.18
N VAL A 129 -4.10 13.31 -10.74
CA VAL A 129 -3.52 12.45 -11.77
C VAL A 129 -2.43 11.57 -11.15
N LYS A 130 -2.60 10.24 -11.22
CA LYS A 130 -1.65 9.24 -10.72
C LYS A 130 -1.16 8.41 -11.90
N MET A 131 0.15 8.34 -12.10
CA MET A 131 0.77 7.52 -13.15
C MET A 131 1.48 6.33 -12.52
N PHE A 132 1.06 5.13 -12.90
CA PHE A 132 1.59 3.87 -12.36
C PHE A 132 2.72 3.34 -13.24
N MET A 133 3.86 3.09 -12.63
CA MET A 133 5.04 2.56 -13.29
C MET A 133 5.65 1.39 -12.53
N GLY A 134 6.51 0.64 -13.18
CA GLY A 134 7.20 -0.52 -12.59
C GLY A 134 7.55 -1.57 -13.64
N VAL A 135 8.24 -2.60 -13.21
CA VAL A 135 8.69 -3.69 -14.08
C VAL A 135 7.52 -4.50 -14.66
N PRO A 136 7.73 -5.24 -15.74
CA PRO A 136 6.73 -6.18 -16.24
C PRO A 136 6.28 -7.16 -15.15
N GLY A 137 4.96 -7.37 -15.02
CA GLY A 137 4.41 -8.29 -14.01
C GLY A 137 4.35 -7.76 -12.58
N SER A 138 4.73 -6.52 -12.31
CA SER A 138 4.67 -5.91 -10.97
C SER A 138 3.24 -5.61 -10.45
N GLY A 139 2.19 -5.98 -11.19
CA GLY A 139 0.80 -5.85 -10.74
C GLY A 139 0.17 -4.49 -10.98
N LYS A 140 0.72 -3.62 -11.84
CA LYS A 140 0.19 -2.27 -12.15
C LYS A 140 -1.31 -2.27 -12.46
N SER A 141 -1.71 -2.99 -13.49
CA SER A 141 -3.11 -2.99 -13.96
C SER A 141 -4.08 -3.53 -12.91
N THR A 142 -3.67 -4.55 -12.15
CA THR A 142 -4.47 -5.09 -11.03
C THR A 142 -4.67 -4.05 -9.93
N ILE A 143 -3.62 -3.32 -9.59
CA ILE A 143 -3.69 -2.26 -8.58
C ILE A 143 -4.55 -1.10 -9.06
N ILE A 144 -4.43 -0.70 -10.34
CA ILE A 144 -5.26 0.36 -10.91
C ILE A 144 -6.74 -0.01 -10.79
N ALA A 145 -7.11 -1.26 -11.11
CA ALA A 145 -8.48 -1.75 -10.93
C ALA A 145 -8.93 -1.68 -9.46
N LYS A 146 -8.07 -2.06 -8.50
CA LYS A 146 -8.36 -1.93 -7.06
C LYS A 146 -8.55 -0.47 -6.63
N VAL A 147 -7.70 0.43 -7.08
CA VAL A 147 -7.82 1.88 -6.78
C VAL A 147 -9.10 2.46 -7.38
N ALA A 148 -9.44 2.10 -8.63
CA ALA A 148 -10.69 2.51 -9.26
C ALA A 148 -11.92 1.99 -8.49
N THR A 149 -11.88 0.73 -8.04
CA THR A 149 -12.91 0.14 -7.18
C THR A 149 -13.09 0.96 -5.91
N GLN A 150 -11.99 1.28 -5.23
CA GLN A 150 -12.04 2.07 -4.01
C GLN A 150 -12.53 3.50 -4.25
N ALA A 151 -12.12 4.13 -5.36
CA ALA A 151 -12.62 5.43 -5.76
C ALA A 151 -14.16 5.41 -5.93
N ARG A 152 -14.70 4.38 -6.60
CA ARG A 152 -16.14 4.21 -6.76
C ARG A 152 -16.87 4.06 -5.41
N PHE A 153 -16.36 3.23 -4.49
CA PHE A 153 -16.93 3.10 -3.14
C PHE A 153 -16.95 4.43 -2.38
N ASN A 154 -15.94 5.26 -2.58
CA ASN A 154 -15.86 6.61 -1.99
C ASN A 154 -16.59 7.68 -2.81
N LYS A 155 -17.38 7.29 -3.84
CA LYS A 155 -18.11 8.20 -4.72
C LYS A 155 -17.22 9.23 -5.44
N ILE A 156 -15.97 8.89 -5.68
CA ILE A 156 -15.00 9.67 -6.44
C ILE A 156 -15.13 9.27 -7.91
N ARG A 157 -15.49 10.22 -8.77
CA ARG A 157 -15.52 9.98 -10.22
C ARG A 157 -14.10 9.82 -10.73
N CYS A 158 -13.77 8.63 -11.21
CA CYS A 158 -12.45 8.34 -11.77
C CYS A 158 -12.54 7.82 -13.20
N CYS A 159 -11.45 7.94 -13.94
CA CYS A 159 -11.25 7.26 -15.21
C CYS A 159 -9.87 6.60 -15.26
N ILE A 160 -9.73 5.64 -16.17
CA ILE A 160 -8.50 4.93 -16.43
C ILE A 160 -8.01 5.28 -17.83
N ILE A 161 -6.73 5.65 -17.94
CA ILE A 161 -6.07 5.91 -19.22
C ILE A 161 -4.93 4.91 -19.36
N SER A 162 -4.96 4.03 -20.36
CA SER A 162 -3.85 3.11 -20.62
C SER A 162 -2.98 3.62 -21.77
N THR A 163 -1.68 3.52 -21.57
CA THR A 163 -0.66 3.77 -22.59
C THR A 163 0.12 2.50 -22.96
N ASP A 164 -0.29 1.33 -22.40
CA ASP A 164 0.37 0.06 -22.66
C ASP A 164 -0.03 -0.49 -24.05
N ASN A 165 0.79 -0.19 -25.04
CA ASN A 165 0.65 -0.69 -26.40
C ASN A 165 1.54 -1.91 -26.70
N VAL A 166 2.28 -2.41 -25.70
CA VAL A 166 3.27 -3.48 -25.89
C VAL A 166 2.67 -4.87 -25.67
N ARG A 167 1.74 -5.00 -24.74
CA ARG A 167 1.13 -6.29 -24.40
C ARG A 167 -0.19 -6.46 -25.14
N ALA A 168 -0.20 -7.38 -26.13
CA ALA A 168 -1.45 -7.83 -26.74
C ALA A 168 -2.35 -8.43 -25.65
N GLY A 169 -3.52 -7.82 -25.42
CA GLY A 169 -4.49 -8.29 -24.43
C GLY A 169 -4.47 -7.62 -23.04
N ALA A 170 -3.40 -6.94 -22.61
CA ALA A 170 -3.38 -6.24 -21.33
C ALA A 170 -4.45 -5.15 -21.23
N ASN A 171 -4.66 -4.42 -22.32
CA ASN A 171 -5.71 -3.41 -22.40
C ASN A 171 -7.11 -4.00 -22.28
N HIS A 172 -7.35 -5.19 -22.88
CA HIS A 172 -8.65 -5.87 -22.77
C HIS A 172 -9.01 -6.26 -21.35
N GLN A 173 -8.02 -6.70 -20.56
CA GLN A 173 -8.26 -7.05 -19.15
C GLN A 173 -8.62 -5.80 -18.34
N LEU A 174 -7.85 -4.71 -18.47
CA LEU A 174 -8.11 -3.48 -17.73
C LEU A 174 -9.41 -2.79 -18.21
N GLU A 175 -9.69 -2.83 -19.50
CA GLU A 175 -10.95 -2.37 -20.08
C GLU A 175 -12.15 -3.19 -19.58
N ALA A 176 -12.02 -4.52 -19.48
CA ALA A 176 -13.07 -5.37 -18.90
C ALA A 176 -13.34 -5.02 -17.43
N PHE A 177 -12.30 -4.81 -16.63
CA PHE A 177 -12.47 -4.30 -15.26
C PHE A 177 -13.14 -2.93 -15.22
N ALA A 178 -12.75 -2.02 -16.09
CA ALA A 178 -13.37 -0.69 -16.17
C ALA A 178 -14.87 -0.78 -16.49
N LYS A 179 -15.27 -1.67 -17.40
CA LYS A 179 -16.69 -1.94 -17.72
C LYS A 179 -17.47 -2.47 -16.52
N ILE A 180 -16.91 -3.44 -15.79
CA ILE A 180 -17.55 -4.00 -14.58
C ILE A 180 -17.71 -2.90 -13.49
N LEU A 181 -16.72 -2.03 -13.37
CA LEU A 181 -16.73 -0.93 -12.41
C LEU A 181 -17.53 0.29 -12.90
N GLU A 182 -18.11 0.24 -14.10
CA GLU A 182 -18.76 1.40 -14.75
C GLU A 182 -17.85 2.65 -14.71
N THR A 183 -16.56 2.43 -14.97
CA THR A 183 -15.52 3.47 -14.99
C THR A 183 -15.07 3.65 -16.43
N ASP A 184 -14.91 4.90 -16.88
CA ASP A 184 -14.48 5.17 -18.23
C ASP A 184 -13.04 4.77 -18.46
N PHE A 185 -12.79 4.16 -19.61
CA PHE A 185 -11.48 3.67 -20.04
C PHE A 185 -11.09 4.33 -21.36
N PHE A 186 -9.88 4.87 -21.42
CA PHE A 186 -9.30 5.49 -22.60
C PHE A 186 -7.97 4.83 -22.94
N PHE A 187 -7.72 4.63 -24.24
CA PHE A 187 -6.46 4.14 -24.73
C PHE A 187 -5.71 5.22 -25.50
N CYS A 188 -4.43 5.44 -25.16
CA CYS A 188 -3.59 6.48 -25.75
C CYS A 188 -2.32 5.89 -26.38
N LYS A 189 -2.02 6.28 -27.63
CA LYS A 189 -0.79 5.92 -28.32
C LYS A 189 0.22 7.07 -28.26
N GLY A 190 1.07 7.07 -27.22
CA GLY A 190 2.14 8.06 -27.08
C GLY A 190 1.76 9.35 -26.35
N GLY A 191 2.76 10.22 -26.13
CA GLY A 191 2.66 11.36 -25.22
C GLY A 191 1.63 12.40 -25.65
N ARG A 192 1.50 12.71 -26.95
CA ARG A 192 0.53 13.72 -27.43
C ARG A 192 -0.90 13.32 -27.11
N SER A 193 -1.28 12.07 -27.45
CA SER A 193 -2.64 11.59 -27.15
C SER A 193 -2.89 11.46 -25.63
N LEU A 194 -1.86 11.13 -24.86
CA LEU A 194 -1.95 11.10 -23.40
C LEU A 194 -2.21 12.51 -22.84
N PHE A 195 -1.48 13.51 -23.29
CA PHE A 195 -1.67 14.90 -22.87
C PHE A 195 -3.10 15.38 -23.11
N ASP A 196 -3.62 15.18 -24.34
CA ASP A 196 -4.96 15.60 -24.72
C ASP A 196 -6.05 14.85 -23.91
N ALA A 197 -5.87 13.53 -23.71
CA ALA A 197 -6.78 12.72 -22.90
C ALA A 197 -6.82 13.16 -21.44
N VAL A 198 -5.66 13.40 -20.81
CA VAL A 198 -5.59 13.86 -19.41
C VAL A 198 -6.20 15.26 -19.27
N ARG A 199 -5.94 16.15 -20.22
CA ARG A 199 -6.54 17.51 -20.23
C ARG A 199 -8.07 17.45 -20.27
N SER A 200 -8.64 16.60 -21.13
CA SER A 200 -10.08 16.38 -21.22
C SER A 200 -10.62 15.69 -19.96
N ALA A 201 -9.94 14.64 -19.47
CA ALA A 201 -10.35 13.88 -18.29
C ALA A 201 -10.43 14.75 -17.03
N ARG A 202 -9.51 15.68 -16.84
CA ARG A 202 -9.49 16.59 -15.66
C ARG A 202 -10.70 17.52 -15.57
N GLN A 203 -11.46 17.69 -16.63
CA GLN A 203 -12.70 18.47 -16.62
C GLN A 203 -13.90 17.68 -16.07
N ASN A 204 -13.86 16.33 -16.21
CA ASN A 204 -15.01 15.48 -15.94
C ASN A 204 -14.79 14.54 -14.74
N TYR A 205 -13.52 14.23 -14.39
CA TYR A 205 -13.15 13.25 -13.35
C TYR A 205 -12.35 13.91 -12.25
N GLN A 206 -12.59 13.43 -11.03
CA GLN A 206 -11.87 13.86 -9.82
C GLN A 206 -10.54 13.11 -9.65
N LEU A 207 -10.43 11.92 -10.26
CA LEU A 207 -9.22 11.09 -10.22
C LEU A 207 -8.94 10.49 -11.60
N VAL A 208 -7.72 10.61 -12.07
CA VAL A 208 -7.24 10.04 -13.34
C VAL A 208 -6.13 9.06 -13.05
N LEU A 209 -6.33 7.79 -13.41
CA LEU A 209 -5.37 6.70 -13.21
C LEU A 209 -4.72 6.35 -14.55
N ILE A 210 -3.40 6.52 -14.65
CA ILE A 210 -2.66 6.27 -15.88
C ILE A 210 -1.88 4.97 -15.73
N ASP A 211 -2.20 3.98 -16.59
CA ASP A 211 -1.45 2.74 -16.73
C ASP A 211 -0.35 2.89 -17.76
N THR A 212 0.90 2.57 -17.40
CA THR A 212 2.03 2.57 -18.32
C THR A 212 2.51 1.18 -18.65
N PRO A 213 3.17 0.96 -19.80
CA PRO A 213 3.86 -0.28 -20.08
C PRO A 213 4.79 -0.69 -18.93
N GLY A 214 4.91 -1.98 -18.67
CA GLY A 214 5.99 -2.48 -17.82
C GLY A 214 7.31 -2.29 -18.54
N VAL A 215 8.28 -1.68 -17.88
CA VAL A 215 9.60 -1.42 -18.46
C VAL A 215 10.69 -2.19 -17.71
N ASN A 216 11.67 -2.69 -18.45
CA ASN A 216 12.90 -3.20 -17.88
C ASN A 216 13.81 -2.00 -17.57
N PRO A 217 14.13 -1.72 -16.28
CA PRO A 217 14.91 -0.55 -15.89
C PRO A 217 16.34 -0.57 -16.44
N PHE A 218 16.86 -1.74 -16.78
CA PHE A 218 18.20 -1.93 -17.31
C PHE A 218 18.30 -1.71 -18.83
N ILE A 219 17.17 -1.40 -19.50
CA ILE A 219 17.13 -1.09 -20.93
C ILE A 219 16.85 0.40 -21.12
N ALA A 220 17.89 1.16 -21.48
CA ALA A 220 17.82 2.61 -21.61
C ALA A 220 16.69 3.08 -22.56
N ALA A 221 16.46 2.38 -23.67
CA ALA A 221 15.39 2.72 -24.61
C ALA A 221 13.98 2.56 -24.02
N GLU A 222 13.77 1.67 -23.05
CA GLU A 222 12.48 1.51 -22.37
C GLU A 222 12.29 2.61 -21.33
N ILE A 223 13.33 2.96 -20.60
CA ILE A 223 13.32 4.08 -19.66
C ILE A 223 13.04 5.39 -20.38
N GLU A 224 13.67 5.63 -21.55
CA GLU A 224 13.45 6.85 -22.32
C GLU A 224 12.01 6.96 -22.86
N ARG A 225 11.42 5.83 -23.29
CA ARG A 225 10.00 5.78 -23.65
C ARG A 225 9.09 6.12 -22.46
N LEU A 226 9.40 5.60 -21.26
CA LEU A 226 8.65 5.95 -20.06
C LEU A 226 8.81 7.43 -19.71
N ARG A 227 10.04 7.98 -19.85
CA ARG A 227 10.33 9.39 -19.63
C ARG A 227 9.49 10.29 -20.53
N SER A 228 9.42 9.97 -21.82
CA SER A 228 8.60 10.73 -22.78
C SER A 228 7.11 10.73 -22.47
N LEU A 229 6.59 9.74 -21.73
CA LEU A 229 5.21 9.73 -21.23
C LEU A 229 5.08 10.52 -19.91
N ALA A 230 6.07 10.43 -19.04
CA ALA A 230 6.06 11.07 -17.72
C ALA A 230 6.15 12.60 -17.80
N GLU A 231 6.90 13.11 -18.75
CA GLU A 231 7.17 14.55 -18.92
C GLU A 231 5.98 15.33 -19.50
N VAL A 232 5.08 14.67 -20.24
CA VAL A 232 3.95 15.38 -20.89
C VAL A 232 2.80 15.69 -19.97
N VAL A 233 2.76 15.09 -18.77
CA VAL A 233 1.63 15.23 -17.85
C VAL A 233 2.12 15.52 -16.43
N LYS A 234 1.59 16.58 -15.82
CA LYS A 234 1.81 16.83 -14.40
C LYS A 234 1.00 15.83 -13.57
N CYS A 235 1.67 14.88 -12.94
CA CYS A 235 1.04 13.80 -12.18
C CYS A 235 1.93 13.38 -10.98
N GLU A 236 1.35 12.61 -10.08
CA GLU A 236 2.11 11.90 -9.05
C GLU A 236 2.50 10.52 -9.55
N MET A 237 3.78 10.20 -9.44
CA MET A 237 4.34 8.93 -9.85
C MET A 237 4.15 7.87 -8.77
N VAL A 238 3.60 6.73 -9.15
CA VAL A 238 3.33 5.58 -8.29
C VAL A 238 4.14 4.40 -8.81
N MET A 239 5.11 3.95 -8.04
CA MET A 239 5.90 2.77 -8.37
C MET A 239 5.28 1.52 -7.75
N THR A 240 4.97 0.52 -8.56
CA THR A 240 4.52 -0.80 -8.07
C THR A 240 5.71 -1.73 -7.88
N VAL A 241 5.80 -2.36 -6.72
CA VAL A 241 6.88 -3.29 -6.34
C VAL A 241 6.28 -4.61 -5.87
N ASP A 242 6.78 -5.71 -6.42
CA ASP A 242 6.51 -7.04 -5.90
C ASP A 242 7.20 -7.19 -4.53
N ALA A 243 6.40 -7.40 -3.48
CA ALA A 243 6.89 -7.48 -2.11
C ALA A 243 7.82 -8.68 -1.86
N GLY A 244 7.68 -9.75 -2.66
CA GLY A 244 8.52 -10.95 -2.56
C GLY A 244 9.87 -10.86 -3.29
N LYS A 245 10.18 -9.72 -3.90
CA LYS A 245 11.44 -9.55 -4.63
C LYS A 245 12.64 -9.49 -3.69
N ASN A 246 13.81 -9.95 -4.18
CA ASN A 246 15.07 -9.80 -3.46
C ASN A 246 15.33 -8.31 -3.14
N SER A 247 15.79 -8.01 -1.93
CA SER A 247 15.91 -6.63 -1.45
C SER A 247 16.95 -5.82 -2.22
N PHE A 248 18.09 -6.41 -2.59
CA PHE A 248 19.13 -5.72 -3.37
C PHE A 248 18.63 -5.36 -4.76
N GLU A 249 18.02 -6.31 -5.47
CA GLU A 249 17.45 -6.07 -6.80
C GLU A 249 16.29 -5.07 -6.74
N ALA A 250 15.46 -5.15 -5.71
CA ALA A 250 14.34 -4.24 -5.53
C ALA A 250 14.79 -2.79 -5.30
N VAL A 251 15.87 -2.60 -4.54
CA VAL A 251 16.49 -1.29 -4.30
C VAL A 251 17.10 -0.75 -5.57
N GLU A 252 17.91 -1.54 -6.29
CA GLU A 252 18.52 -1.12 -7.56
C GLU A 252 17.47 -0.66 -8.57
N ILE A 253 16.37 -1.41 -8.70
CA ILE A 253 15.24 -1.03 -9.54
C ILE A 253 14.61 0.28 -9.06
N ALA A 254 14.41 0.42 -7.75
CA ALA A 254 13.78 1.60 -7.18
C ALA A 254 14.66 2.87 -7.36
N GLU A 255 15.96 2.74 -7.25
CA GLU A 255 16.93 3.83 -7.54
C GLU A 255 16.80 4.32 -8.98
N ILE A 256 16.73 3.38 -9.94
CA ILE A 256 16.56 3.75 -11.35
C ILE A 256 15.19 4.46 -11.55
N PHE A 257 14.12 3.95 -10.98
CA PHE A 257 12.81 4.60 -11.11
C PHE A 257 12.71 5.91 -10.32
N ASN A 258 13.52 6.13 -9.29
CA ASN A 258 13.50 7.35 -8.49
C ASN A 258 13.82 8.62 -9.30
N GLN A 259 14.50 8.51 -10.45
CA GLN A 259 14.72 9.61 -11.39
C GLN A 259 13.41 10.25 -11.89
N PHE A 260 12.28 9.53 -11.85
CA PHE A 260 10.95 10.04 -12.21
C PHE A 260 10.26 10.79 -11.07
N GLY A 261 10.89 10.95 -9.92
CA GLY A 261 10.30 11.63 -8.78
C GLY A 261 9.15 10.84 -8.16
N ILE A 262 9.38 9.55 -7.88
CA ILE A 262 8.39 8.67 -7.24
C ILE A 262 7.83 9.32 -5.98
N LYS A 263 6.50 9.44 -5.92
CA LYS A 263 5.77 9.93 -4.75
C LYS A 263 5.29 8.80 -3.86
N TYR A 264 4.84 7.70 -4.46
CA TYR A 264 4.28 6.55 -3.76
C TYR A 264 4.95 5.27 -4.19
N LEU A 265 5.33 4.47 -3.18
CA LEU A 265 5.70 3.07 -3.36
C LEU A 265 4.48 2.20 -3.05
N LEU A 266 4.10 1.36 -3.98
CA LEU A 266 2.92 0.53 -3.86
C LEU A 266 3.27 -0.95 -3.90
N PRO A 267 3.26 -1.64 -2.74
CA PRO A 267 3.55 -3.05 -2.70
C PRO A 267 2.42 -3.87 -3.32
N THR A 268 2.80 -4.91 -4.03
CA THR A 268 1.90 -5.92 -4.60
C THR A 268 2.24 -7.31 -4.07
N ARG A 269 1.33 -8.27 -4.21
CA ARG A 269 1.53 -9.67 -3.80
C ARG A 269 1.88 -9.86 -2.33
N LEU A 270 1.41 -8.98 -1.45
CA LEU A 270 1.60 -9.11 0.00
C LEU A 270 0.96 -10.38 0.55
N ASP A 271 -0.10 -10.86 -0.08
CA ASP A 271 -0.80 -12.11 0.19
C ASP A 271 0.04 -13.36 -0.07
N LEU A 272 1.02 -13.27 -0.94
CA LEU A 272 1.93 -14.36 -1.32
C LEU A 272 3.32 -14.24 -0.67
N THR A 273 3.55 -13.19 0.10
CA THR A 273 4.88 -12.83 0.59
C THR A 273 4.95 -12.95 2.11
N ARG A 274 5.96 -13.68 2.60
CA ARG A 274 6.28 -13.78 4.03
C ARG A 274 7.43 -12.87 4.45
N ARG A 275 8.27 -12.45 3.51
CA ARG A 275 9.46 -11.62 3.74
C ARG A 275 9.30 -10.30 3.02
N ILE A 276 9.28 -9.20 3.76
CA ILE A 276 9.01 -7.85 3.24
C ILE A 276 10.24 -6.94 3.27
N GLY A 277 11.42 -7.51 3.41
CA GLY A 277 12.67 -6.76 3.50
C GLY A 277 12.93 -5.85 2.30
N SER A 278 12.48 -6.24 1.11
CA SER A 278 12.55 -5.40 -0.08
C SER A 278 11.85 -4.04 0.12
N LEU A 279 10.66 -4.05 0.73
CA LEU A 279 9.88 -2.83 0.97
C LEU A 279 10.54 -1.94 2.02
N ILE A 280 11.00 -2.56 3.13
CA ILE A 280 11.68 -1.87 4.22
C ILE A 280 12.99 -1.26 3.70
N SER A 281 13.75 -2.02 2.89
CA SER A 281 15.02 -1.58 2.34
C SER A 281 14.86 -0.41 1.37
N ILE A 282 13.91 -0.48 0.44
CA ILE A 282 13.61 0.62 -0.48
C ILE A 282 13.21 1.87 0.33
N ALA A 283 12.29 1.71 1.26
CA ALA A 283 11.79 2.83 2.06
C ALA A 283 12.87 3.44 2.97
N GLY A 284 13.79 2.62 3.47
CA GLY A 284 14.91 3.08 4.28
C GLY A 284 16.01 3.79 3.51
N LEU A 285 16.27 3.40 2.25
CA LEU A 285 17.32 4.00 1.42
C LEU A 285 16.87 5.22 0.62
N LEU A 286 15.57 5.31 0.30
CA LEU A 286 15.00 6.42 -0.46
C LEU A 286 14.08 7.27 0.44
N PRO A 287 14.63 8.00 1.42
CA PRO A 287 13.95 8.41 2.65
C PRO A 287 12.85 9.46 2.53
N HIS A 288 12.56 10.04 1.38
CA HIS A 288 11.67 11.21 1.38
C HIS A 288 10.30 11.02 0.70
N ARG A 289 10.00 9.84 0.11
CA ARG A 289 8.80 9.74 -0.75
C ARG A 289 8.13 8.36 -0.80
N LEU A 290 8.47 7.45 0.11
CA LEU A 290 8.09 6.06 -0.07
C LEU A 290 7.23 5.56 1.07
N LEU A 291 6.25 4.77 0.75
CA LEU A 291 5.25 4.20 1.63
C LEU A 291 4.23 5.23 2.16
N ARG A 292 3.33 5.61 1.31
CA ARG A 292 2.01 5.98 1.78
C ARG A 292 1.15 4.74 1.70
N SER A 293 1.12 4.00 2.80
CA SER A 293 0.47 2.72 2.88
C SER A 293 -1.03 2.87 2.90
N GLN A 294 -1.54 1.93 2.38
CA GLN A 294 -2.86 1.44 2.30
C GLN A 294 -3.28 0.61 3.50
N CYS A 295 -3.43 1.19 4.66
CA CYS A 295 -4.31 0.59 5.66
C CYS A 295 -5.74 0.42 5.13
N GLN A 296 -6.09 1.09 4.02
CA GLN A 296 -7.41 0.96 3.37
C GLN A 296 -7.56 -0.26 2.45
N PHE A 297 -6.47 -0.95 2.04
CA PHE A 297 -6.61 -2.19 1.27
C PHE A 297 -6.90 -3.44 2.10
N ARG A 298 -6.84 -3.38 3.42
CA ARG A 298 -7.26 -4.48 4.29
C ARG A 298 -8.75 -4.82 4.16
N HIS A 299 -9.58 -3.90 3.70
CA HIS A 299 -11.01 -4.15 3.52
C HIS A 299 -11.40 -4.83 2.20
N CYS A 300 -10.47 -4.93 1.23
CA CYS A 300 -10.77 -5.61 -0.04
C CYS A 300 -10.31 -7.07 -0.09
N SER A 301 -9.59 -7.57 0.90
CA SER A 301 -9.17 -8.98 0.95
C SER A 301 -10.24 -9.94 1.51
N GLY A 302 -11.43 -9.44 1.81
CA GLY A 302 -12.53 -10.23 2.40
C GLY A 302 -13.65 -10.66 1.46
N THR A 303 -13.58 -10.33 0.16
CA THR A 303 -14.53 -10.88 -0.80
C THR A 303 -13.80 -11.83 -1.73
N GLY A 304 -13.74 -13.10 -1.29
CA GLY A 304 -13.46 -14.20 -2.19
C GLY A 304 -14.47 -14.15 -3.34
N ILE A 305 -13.97 -13.99 -4.54
CA ILE A 305 -14.68 -14.41 -5.72
C ILE A 305 -14.27 -15.87 -5.89
N GLY A 306 -15.18 -16.78 -5.48
CA GLY A 306 -15.14 -18.17 -5.85
C GLY A 306 -15.42 -18.35 -7.34
#